data_3b3a50fbdf50f39a4320981d3b7b0724
#
_entry.id   3b3a50fbdf50f39a4320981d3b7b0724
#
_cell.length_a   1.000
_cell.length_b   1.000
_cell.length_c   1.000
_cell.angle_alpha   90.00
_cell.angle_beta   90.00
_cell.angle_gamma   90.00
#
_symmetry.space_group_name_H-M   'P 1'
#
loop_
_entity.id
_entity.type
_entity.pdbx_description
1 polymer ?
#
loop_
_entity_poly.entity_id
_entity_poly.type
_entity_poly.pdbx_seq_one_letter_code
_entity_poly.pdbx_strand_id
1 'polypeptide(L)'
;MLPENNENEQPWADAGERQYLERFSDDIIGHGFTLPARLSRLRDMPLLACYQQQLKAEKKSNHTSRSYYIAARQLLTSPLPFEEEMTILGAEEMTMIEGVGYLDPNNGRLDALLQSISHLKPATINARLAAISHFLKWIGHSIPEWVVRPQKSKRLPRTLTNQELGSLLNICRQSENPLAEVVVIVFLETGLRVSELCALDLSDVDLNDFSATVWSGKGNKDRKVLFTNRSKEVIEKWVLHKKSRQTEEQEALFINSRGHRLTQRNVQKMMDRLADEAEIPRSR
;
A
#
# COMPACT_ATOMS: atom_id res chain seq x y z
N MET A 1 31.14 -40.92 31.82
CA MET A 1 31.64 -40.61 30.47
C MET A 1 30.42 -40.45 29.58
N LEU A 2 30.03 -39.22 29.34
CA LEU A 2 28.99 -38.84 28.40
C LEU A 2 29.68 -38.45 27.09
N PRO A 3 29.15 -38.79 25.92
CA PRO A 3 29.73 -38.38 24.65
C PRO A 3 29.39 -36.90 24.39
N GLU A 4 30.41 -36.16 23.97
CA GLU A 4 30.32 -34.77 23.51
C GLU A 4 29.42 -34.68 22.28
N ASN A 5 28.39 -33.86 22.39
CA ASN A 5 27.59 -33.42 21.27
C ASN A 5 28.38 -32.46 20.38
N ASN A 6 28.66 -32.88 19.21
CA ASN A 6 29.21 -32.05 18.14
C ASN A 6 28.02 -31.34 17.43
N GLU A 7 27.60 -30.22 17.97
CA GLU A 7 26.66 -29.31 17.33
C GLU A 7 27.47 -28.34 16.47
N ASN A 8 27.48 -28.54 15.17
CA ASN A 8 27.63 -27.50 14.14
C ASN A 8 27.81 -28.13 12.75
N GLU A 9 26.79 -28.78 12.26
CA GLU A 9 26.60 -28.91 10.81
C GLU A 9 25.15 -28.62 10.48
N GLN A 10 24.91 -27.44 9.88
CA GLN A 10 23.65 -27.15 9.22
C GLN A 10 23.65 -27.86 7.85
N PRO A 11 22.76 -28.85 7.60
CA PRO A 11 22.92 -29.80 6.48
C PRO A 11 22.32 -29.32 5.15
N TRP A 12 22.02 -28.05 4.94
CA TRP A 12 21.26 -27.62 3.77
C TRP A 12 21.78 -26.39 3.02
N ALA A 13 22.96 -25.90 3.32
CA ALA A 13 23.62 -24.93 2.47
C ALA A 13 24.32 -25.65 1.33
N ASP A 14 23.76 -25.61 0.13
CA ASP A 14 24.34 -26.19 -1.07
C ASP A 14 25.71 -25.53 -1.34
N ALA A 15 26.70 -26.32 -1.76
CA ALA A 15 28.07 -25.84 -2.01
C ALA A 15 28.11 -24.70 -3.04
N GLY A 16 27.11 -24.63 -3.94
CA GLY A 16 26.91 -23.55 -4.91
C GLY A 16 26.53 -22.20 -4.27
N GLU A 17 25.71 -22.21 -3.23
CA GLU A 17 25.31 -20.98 -2.53
C GLU A 17 26.45 -20.38 -1.69
N ARG A 18 27.28 -21.22 -1.05
CA ARG A 18 28.49 -20.77 -0.35
C ARG A 18 29.49 -20.13 -1.30
N GLN A 19 29.72 -20.74 -2.46
CA GLN A 19 30.64 -20.22 -3.48
C GLN A 19 30.11 -18.91 -4.12
N TYR A 20 28.79 -18.75 -4.21
CA TYR A 20 28.13 -17.52 -4.65
C TYR A 20 28.30 -16.40 -3.65
N LEU A 21 28.05 -16.66 -2.36
CA LEU A 21 28.24 -15.69 -1.26
C LEU A 21 29.71 -15.31 -1.04
N GLU A 22 30.64 -16.26 -1.14
CA GLU A 22 32.08 -16.00 -1.05
C GLU A 22 32.59 -15.14 -2.23
N ARG A 23 32.10 -15.37 -3.44
CA ARG A 23 32.44 -14.56 -4.62
C ARG A 23 31.99 -13.11 -4.49
N PHE A 24 30.81 -12.88 -3.86
CA PHE A 24 30.32 -11.53 -3.58
C PHE A 24 31.02 -10.86 -2.40
N SER A 25 31.50 -11.59 -1.41
CA SER A 25 32.19 -11.00 -0.26
C SER A 25 33.51 -10.33 -0.63
N ASP A 26 34.26 -10.92 -1.55
CA ASP A 26 35.61 -10.43 -1.89
C ASP A 26 35.59 -9.29 -2.91
N ASP A 27 34.69 -9.31 -3.90
CA ASP A 27 34.55 -8.22 -4.89
C ASP A 27 33.79 -6.99 -4.35
N ILE A 28 32.87 -7.19 -3.42
CA ILE A 28 32.04 -6.11 -2.84
C ILE A 28 32.82 -5.33 -1.77
N ILE A 29 33.67 -5.98 -1.01
CA ILE A 29 34.57 -5.32 -0.04
C ILE A 29 35.57 -4.38 -0.75
N GLY A 30 35.87 -4.61 -2.05
CA GLY A 30 36.76 -3.79 -2.85
C GLY A 30 36.24 -2.41 -3.24
N HIS A 31 34.93 -2.14 -3.18
CA HIS A 31 34.34 -0.89 -3.65
C HIS A 31 34.11 0.19 -2.59
N GLY A 32 34.62 0.06 -1.37
CA GLY A 32 34.68 1.13 -0.39
C GLY A 32 33.33 1.57 0.22
N PHE A 33 32.26 0.80 0.03
CA PHE A 33 30.98 1.08 0.66
C PHE A 33 30.99 0.68 2.13
N THR A 34 30.75 1.65 3.01
CA THR A 34 30.59 1.43 4.44
C THR A 34 29.15 1.61 4.86
N LEU A 35 28.68 0.66 5.68
CA LEU A 35 27.35 0.78 6.29
C LEU A 35 27.30 2.08 7.12
N PRO A 36 26.26 2.92 7.00
CA PRO A 36 26.14 4.13 7.83
C PRO A 36 26.29 3.82 9.32
N ALA A 37 27.04 4.62 10.05
CA ALA A 37 27.36 4.39 11.47
C ALA A 37 26.13 4.08 12.34
N ARG A 38 24.98 4.71 12.05
CA ARG A 38 23.69 4.46 12.74
C ARG A 38 23.14 3.04 12.54
N LEU A 39 23.57 2.33 11.49
CA LEU A 39 23.15 0.98 11.15
C LEU A 39 24.19 -0.09 11.49
N SER A 40 25.38 0.30 11.98
CA SER A 40 26.49 -0.61 12.25
C SER A 40 26.13 -1.78 13.19
N ARG A 41 25.22 -1.53 14.15
CA ARG A 41 24.72 -2.56 15.09
C ARG A 41 23.80 -3.59 14.44
N LEU A 42 23.31 -3.32 13.24
CA LEU A 42 22.40 -4.19 12.47
C LEU A 42 23.14 -4.95 11.36
N ARG A 43 24.48 -4.89 11.34
CA ARG A 43 25.34 -5.38 10.27
C ARG A 43 24.98 -6.79 9.80
N ASP A 44 24.78 -7.72 10.72
CA ASP A 44 24.54 -9.13 10.45
C ASP A 44 23.04 -9.49 10.51
N MET A 45 22.16 -8.49 10.55
CA MET A 45 20.71 -8.69 10.57
C MET A 45 20.14 -8.70 9.14
N PRO A 46 19.04 -9.43 8.88
CA PRO A 46 18.38 -9.43 7.58
C PRO A 46 17.95 -8.03 7.14
N LEU A 47 18.43 -7.61 5.97
CA LEU A 47 18.24 -6.26 5.42
C LEU A 47 16.76 -5.86 5.32
N LEU A 48 15.94 -6.70 4.70
CA LEU A 48 14.52 -6.41 4.50
C LEU A 48 13.73 -6.38 5.80
N ALA A 49 14.10 -7.22 6.79
CA ALA A 49 13.46 -7.20 8.11
C ALA A 49 13.77 -5.90 8.86
N CYS A 50 15.04 -5.45 8.82
CA CYS A 50 15.45 -4.17 9.38
C CYS A 50 14.74 -2.99 8.69
N TYR A 51 14.59 -3.05 7.37
CA TYR A 51 13.85 -2.02 6.64
C TYR A 51 12.37 -1.96 7.01
N GLN A 52 11.72 -3.11 7.22
CA GLN A 52 10.35 -3.13 7.72
C GLN A 52 10.21 -2.47 9.10
N GLN A 53 11.17 -2.73 10.00
CA GLN A 53 11.19 -2.07 11.31
C GLN A 53 11.38 -0.55 11.18
N GLN A 54 12.26 -0.10 10.28
CA GLN A 54 12.45 1.32 9.98
C GLN A 54 11.15 1.98 9.49
N LEU A 55 10.44 1.35 8.56
CA LEU A 55 9.16 1.87 8.05
C LEU A 55 8.09 1.99 9.14
N LYS A 56 8.08 1.05 10.10
CA LYS A 56 7.20 1.13 11.27
C LYS A 56 7.61 2.26 12.21
N ALA A 57 8.91 2.41 12.48
CA ALA A 57 9.44 3.50 13.31
C ALA A 57 9.13 4.88 12.74
N GLU A 58 9.12 5.02 11.41
CA GLU A 58 8.69 6.24 10.71
C GLU A 58 7.16 6.44 10.67
N LYS A 59 6.39 5.56 11.31
CA LYS A 59 4.92 5.61 11.33
C LYS A 59 4.29 5.69 9.93
N LYS A 60 4.92 5.03 8.93
CA LYS A 60 4.33 4.91 7.60
C LYS A 60 3.04 4.10 7.68
N SER A 61 2.04 4.46 6.87
CA SER A 61 0.82 3.66 6.77
C SER A 61 1.13 2.22 6.31
N ASN A 62 0.32 1.25 6.70
CA ASN A 62 0.47 -0.15 6.29
C ASN A 62 0.56 -0.31 4.77
N HIS A 63 -0.23 0.47 4.02
CA HIS A 63 -0.19 0.46 2.55
C HIS A 63 1.15 0.98 2.03
N THR A 64 1.66 2.09 2.57
CA THR A 64 2.96 2.65 2.19
C THR A 64 4.08 1.69 2.52
N SER A 65 4.10 1.13 3.74
CA SER A 65 5.11 0.17 4.19
C SER A 65 5.16 -1.05 3.29
N ARG A 66 3.99 -1.61 2.95
CA ARG A 66 3.89 -2.75 2.03
C ARG A 66 4.44 -2.41 0.63
N SER A 67 4.07 -1.25 0.09
CA SER A 67 4.52 -0.82 -1.23
C SER A 67 6.03 -0.60 -1.27
N TYR A 68 6.60 -0.01 -0.22
CA TYR A 68 8.03 0.25 -0.09
C TYR A 68 8.82 -1.04 0.07
N TYR A 69 8.33 -1.96 0.90
CA TYR A 69 8.93 -3.28 1.05
C TYR A 69 8.97 -4.07 -0.27
N ILE A 70 7.84 -4.10 -0.99
CA ILE A 70 7.77 -4.79 -2.30
C ILE A 70 8.77 -4.19 -3.29
N ALA A 71 8.90 -2.86 -3.33
CA ALA A 71 9.85 -2.20 -4.24
C ALA A 71 11.31 -2.50 -3.86
N ALA A 72 11.64 -2.50 -2.56
CA ALA A 72 12.97 -2.87 -2.07
C ALA A 72 13.31 -4.33 -2.42
N ARG A 73 12.39 -5.27 -2.15
CA ARG A 73 12.56 -6.68 -2.53
C ARG A 73 12.72 -6.85 -4.04
N GLN A 74 11.93 -6.14 -4.84
CA GLN A 74 12.04 -6.20 -6.30
C GLN A 74 13.40 -5.70 -6.80
N LEU A 75 13.99 -4.68 -6.16
CA LEU A 75 15.32 -4.21 -6.51
C LEU A 75 16.38 -5.29 -6.21
N LEU A 76 16.27 -5.99 -5.07
CA LEU A 76 17.19 -7.08 -4.70
C LEU A 76 17.11 -8.26 -5.67
N THR A 77 15.90 -8.62 -6.10
CA THR A 77 15.67 -9.76 -7.02
C THR A 77 15.74 -9.40 -8.49
N SER A 78 16.15 -8.17 -8.85
CA SER A 78 16.31 -7.79 -10.26
C SER A 78 17.60 -8.38 -10.80
N PRO A 79 17.54 -9.31 -11.80
CA PRO A 79 18.72 -9.96 -12.33
C PRO A 79 19.60 -8.96 -13.09
N LEU A 80 20.91 -9.07 -12.92
CA LEU A 80 21.87 -8.44 -13.80
C LEU A 80 22.07 -9.29 -15.06
N PRO A 81 22.43 -8.69 -16.20
CA PRO A 81 22.90 -9.45 -17.34
C PRO A 81 24.08 -10.32 -16.88
N PHE A 82 23.99 -11.63 -17.10
CA PHE A 82 25.03 -12.64 -16.74
C PHE A 82 25.06 -13.12 -15.27
N GLU A 83 24.13 -12.69 -14.40
CA GLU A 83 23.95 -13.26 -13.06
C GLU A 83 22.75 -14.19 -13.02
N GLU A 84 22.81 -15.19 -12.15
CA GLU A 84 21.64 -15.98 -11.81
C GLU A 84 20.61 -15.11 -11.04
N GLU A 85 19.33 -15.34 -11.31
CA GLU A 85 18.27 -14.62 -10.66
C GLU A 85 18.26 -14.95 -9.16
N MET A 86 18.41 -13.92 -8.30
CA MET A 86 18.32 -14.11 -6.86
C MET A 86 16.89 -14.52 -6.48
N THR A 87 16.79 -15.61 -5.74
CA THR A 87 15.51 -16.08 -5.22
C THR A 87 14.91 -15.08 -4.21
N ILE A 88 13.58 -15.13 -4.05
CA ILE A 88 12.91 -14.31 -3.02
C ILE A 88 13.45 -14.66 -1.63
N LEU A 89 13.71 -15.93 -1.34
CA LEU A 89 14.26 -16.41 -0.08
C LEU A 89 15.66 -15.82 0.17
N GLY A 90 16.56 -15.90 -0.81
CA GLY A 90 17.89 -15.31 -0.71
C GLY A 90 17.86 -13.80 -0.46
N ALA A 91 16.91 -13.07 -1.08
CA ALA A 91 16.72 -11.63 -0.83
C ALA A 91 16.23 -11.34 0.61
N GLU A 92 15.45 -12.24 1.21
CA GLU A 92 14.96 -12.09 2.59
C GLU A 92 16.02 -12.46 3.64
N GLU A 93 16.94 -13.33 3.30
CA GLU A 93 18.06 -13.76 4.17
C GLU A 93 19.28 -12.82 4.09
N MET A 94 19.40 -12.04 3.01
CA MET A 94 20.53 -11.11 2.81
C MET A 94 20.72 -10.19 4.01
N THR A 95 21.94 -10.16 4.54
CA THR A 95 22.30 -9.31 5.67
C THR A 95 22.46 -7.83 5.26
N MET A 96 22.47 -6.94 6.24
CA MET A 96 22.67 -5.51 6.00
C MET A 96 23.99 -5.21 5.32
N ILE A 97 25.08 -5.86 5.73
CA ILE A 97 26.41 -5.61 5.18
C ILE A 97 26.53 -6.10 3.73
N GLU A 98 26.00 -7.29 3.44
CA GLU A 98 25.94 -7.82 2.08
C GLU A 98 25.09 -6.92 1.18
N GLY A 99 23.91 -6.53 1.65
CA GLY A 99 22.97 -5.71 0.89
C GLY A 99 23.50 -4.32 0.54
N VAL A 100 24.31 -3.69 1.39
CA VAL A 100 24.87 -2.37 1.09
C VAL A 100 25.79 -2.42 -0.12
N GLY A 101 26.67 -3.42 -0.20
CA GLY A 101 27.52 -3.58 -1.37
C GLY A 101 26.77 -4.08 -2.60
N TYR A 102 25.86 -5.05 -2.41
CA TYR A 102 25.02 -5.61 -3.47
C TYR A 102 24.14 -4.56 -4.16
N LEU A 103 23.74 -3.51 -3.44
CA LEU A 103 22.86 -2.44 -3.91
C LEU A 103 23.61 -1.17 -4.35
N ASP A 104 24.89 -1.27 -4.75
CA ASP A 104 25.54 -0.14 -5.41
C ASP A 104 24.69 0.29 -6.62
N PRO A 105 24.20 1.55 -6.64
CA PRO A 105 23.35 2.03 -7.73
C PRO A 105 24.02 2.01 -9.11
N ASN A 106 25.35 1.88 -9.15
CA ASN A 106 26.13 1.87 -10.39
C ASN A 106 26.43 0.46 -10.92
N ASN A 107 25.96 -0.59 -10.25
CA ASN A 107 26.20 -1.97 -10.66
C ASN A 107 25.25 -2.49 -11.77
N GLY A 108 24.31 -1.65 -12.23
CA GLY A 108 23.36 -2.00 -13.29
C GLY A 108 22.03 -2.61 -12.82
N ARG A 109 21.87 -2.96 -11.52
CA ARG A 109 20.59 -3.53 -11.00
C ARG A 109 19.43 -2.54 -11.09
N LEU A 110 19.72 -1.26 -10.85
CA LEU A 110 18.70 -0.23 -10.98
C LEU A 110 18.25 -0.09 -12.44
N ASP A 111 19.19 -0.23 -13.41
CA ASP A 111 18.87 -0.24 -14.83
C ASP A 111 18.00 -1.44 -15.20
N ALA A 112 18.39 -2.63 -14.78
CA ALA A 112 17.62 -3.87 -15.00
C ALA A 112 16.20 -3.74 -14.44
N LEU A 113 16.06 -3.22 -13.22
CA LEU A 113 14.75 -2.96 -12.64
C LEU A 113 13.96 -1.94 -13.45
N LEU A 114 14.54 -0.80 -13.83
CA LEU A 114 13.87 0.22 -14.62
C LEU A 114 13.41 -0.32 -15.96
N GLN A 115 14.23 -1.14 -16.60
CA GLN A 115 13.88 -1.82 -17.85
C GLN A 115 12.67 -2.76 -17.63
N SER A 116 12.69 -3.56 -16.57
CA SER A 116 11.61 -4.50 -16.27
C SER A 116 10.25 -3.83 -16.00
N ILE A 117 10.26 -2.60 -15.47
CA ILE A 117 9.04 -1.82 -15.15
C ILE A 117 8.71 -0.76 -16.21
N SER A 118 9.46 -0.64 -17.29
CA SER A 118 9.30 0.40 -18.32
C SER A 118 7.93 0.39 -18.99
N HIS A 119 7.28 -0.78 -19.07
CA HIS A 119 5.94 -0.97 -19.63
C HIS A 119 4.83 -0.41 -18.74
N LEU A 120 5.12 -0.04 -17.49
CA LEU A 120 4.12 0.44 -16.53
C LEU A 120 3.78 1.93 -16.77
N LYS A 121 2.63 2.34 -16.23
CA LYS A 121 2.21 3.75 -16.28
C LYS A 121 3.21 4.65 -15.52
N PRO A 122 3.50 5.88 -16.01
CA PRO A 122 4.42 6.83 -15.37
C PRO A 122 4.18 7.05 -13.88
N ALA A 123 2.91 7.07 -13.45
CA ALA A 123 2.57 7.21 -12.03
C ALA A 123 3.05 6.01 -11.19
N THR A 124 2.98 4.80 -11.74
CA THR A 124 3.43 3.57 -11.07
C THR A 124 4.96 3.52 -10.99
N ILE A 125 5.65 3.86 -12.09
CA ILE A 125 7.12 3.96 -12.12
C ILE A 125 7.60 4.97 -11.07
N ASN A 126 7.01 6.16 -11.04
CA ASN A 126 7.37 7.20 -10.09
C ASN A 126 7.11 6.79 -8.63
N ALA A 127 6.05 6.03 -8.35
CA ALA A 127 5.78 5.51 -7.02
C ALA A 127 6.85 4.48 -6.60
N ARG A 128 7.25 3.57 -7.49
CA ARG A 128 8.34 2.61 -7.25
C ARG A 128 9.67 3.30 -7.05
N LEU A 129 10.01 4.26 -7.91
CA LEU A 129 11.23 5.07 -7.75
C LEU A 129 11.27 5.83 -6.42
N ALA A 130 10.13 6.35 -5.93
CA ALA A 130 10.07 6.99 -4.63
C ALA A 130 10.36 6.00 -3.48
N ALA A 131 9.83 4.78 -3.57
CA ALA A 131 10.08 3.72 -2.61
C ALA A 131 11.55 3.27 -2.61
N ILE A 132 12.12 3.06 -3.80
CA ILE A 132 13.52 2.68 -3.99
C ILE A 132 14.45 3.80 -3.49
N SER A 133 14.16 5.05 -3.81
CA SER A 133 14.92 6.20 -3.29
C SER A 133 14.94 6.25 -1.77
N HIS A 134 13.83 5.95 -1.13
CA HIS A 134 13.73 5.89 0.33
C HIS A 134 14.59 4.74 0.89
N PHE A 135 14.53 3.57 0.27
CA PHE A 135 15.29 2.39 0.67
C PHE A 135 16.80 2.62 0.52
N LEU A 136 17.26 3.04 -0.66
CA LEU A 136 18.66 3.34 -0.94
C LEU A 136 19.21 4.42 0.01
N LYS A 137 18.47 5.51 0.22
CA LYS A 137 18.86 6.57 1.14
C LYS A 137 19.01 6.06 2.59
N TRP A 138 18.15 5.13 3.00
CA TRP A 138 18.23 4.55 4.34
C TRP A 138 19.51 3.74 4.54
N ILE A 139 19.95 2.97 3.55
CA ILE A 139 21.21 2.19 3.62
C ILE A 139 22.46 3.01 3.27
N GLY A 140 22.33 4.30 2.93
CA GLY A 140 23.46 5.18 2.66
C GLY A 140 23.75 5.45 1.18
N HIS A 141 22.95 4.92 0.27
CA HIS A 141 23.03 5.21 -1.17
C HIS A 141 22.12 6.36 -1.59
N SER A 142 22.34 6.87 -2.81
CA SER A 142 21.46 7.82 -3.47
C SER A 142 21.04 7.29 -4.84
N ILE A 143 19.87 7.68 -5.32
CA ILE A 143 19.52 7.42 -6.72
C ILE A 143 20.46 8.25 -7.60
N PRO A 144 21.09 7.63 -8.63
CA PRO A 144 21.95 8.32 -9.56
C PRO A 144 21.22 9.43 -10.35
N GLU A 145 21.95 10.48 -10.73
CA GLU A 145 21.38 11.62 -11.47
C GLU A 145 20.84 11.25 -12.85
N TRP A 146 21.38 10.18 -13.46
CA TRP A 146 20.91 9.69 -14.76
C TRP A 146 19.49 9.08 -14.71
N VAL A 147 18.96 8.78 -13.52
CA VAL A 147 17.60 8.24 -13.38
C VAL A 147 16.56 9.32 -13.58
N VAL A 148 16.06 9.40 -14.79
CA VAL A 148 15.01 10.36 -15.17
C VAL A 148 13.64 9.83 -14.79
N ARG A 149 12.88 10.63 -14.04
CA ARG A 149 11.49 10.30 -13.68
C ARG A 149 10.57 10.57 -14.87
N PRO A 150 9.77 9.58 -15.33
CA PRO A 150 8.84 9.81 -16.43
C PRO A 150 7.78 10.86 -16.06
N GLN A 151 7.50 11.74 -17.03
CA GLN A 151 6.50 12.78 -16.85
C GLN A 151 5.10 12.17 -16.80
N LYS A 152 4.29 12.67 -15.85
CA LYS A 152 2.88 12.30 -15.75
C LYS A 152 2.08 13.15 -16.73
N SER A 153 1.29 12.51 -17.58
CA SER A 153 0.32 13.26 -18.39
C SER A 153 -0.67 14.00 -17.49
N LYS A 154 -0.88 15.28 -17.73
CA LYS A 154 -1.92 16.09 -17.09
C LYS A 154 -3.26 15.70 -17.73
N ARG A 155 -3.92 14.67 -17.20
CA ARG A 155 -5.27 14.33 -17.60
C ARG A 155 -6.26 15.05 -16.70
N LEU A 156 -7.29 15.64 -17.30
CA LEU A 156 -8.42 16.14 -16.51
C LEU A 156 -9.10 14.96 -15.80
N PRO A 157 -9.43 15.11 -14.52
CA PRO A 157 -10.23 14.11 -13.84
C PRO A 157 -11.56 13.92 -14.59
N ARG A 158 -11.99 12.67 -14.79
CA ARG A 158 -13.32 12.41 -15.30
C ARG A 158 -14.32 12.65 -14.18
N THR A 159 -15.29 13.49 -14.46
CA THR A 159 -16.46 13.71 -13.61
C THR A 159 -17.69 13.10 -14.26
N LEU A 160 -18.65 12.69 -13.45
CA LEU A 160 -19.95 12.27 -13.95
C LEU A 160 -20.68 13.48 -14.54
N THR A 161 -21.35 13.28 -15.65
CA THR A 161 -22.31 14.25 -16.18
C THR A 161 -23.57 14.27 -15.30
N ASN A 162 -24.39 15.33 -15.41
CA ASN A 162 -25.65 15.40 -14.66
C ASN A 162 -26.59 14.23 -15.02
N GLN A 163 -26.56 13.77 -16.27
CA GLN A 163 -27.34 12.62 -16.72
C GLN A 163 -26.86 11.32 -16.08
N GLU A 164 -25.54 11.04 -16.13
CA GLU A 164 -24.95 9.87 -15.49
C GLU A 164 -25.21 9.85 -13.98
N LEU A 165 -25.09 11.01 -13.33
CA LEU A 165 -25.41 11.15 -11.91
C LEU A 165 -26.88 10.88 -11.60
N GLY A 166 -27.79 11.39 -12.44
CA GLY A 166 -29.23 11.14 -12.32
C GLY A 166 -29.54 9.65 -12.45
N SER A 167 -28.97 8.97 -13.46
CA SER A 167 -29.12 7.52 -13.65
C SER A 167 -28.63 6.73 -12.44
N LEU A 168 -27.43 7.05 -11.95
CA LEU A 168 -26.84 6.42 -10.77
C LEU A 168 -27.75 6.53 -9.54
N LEU A 169 -28.24 7.75 -9.26
CA LEU A 169 -29.12 8.01 -8.12
C LEU A 169 -30.46 7.29 -8.23
N ASN A 170 -31.00 7.16 -9.44
CA ASN A 170 -32.25 6.42 -9.67
C ASN A 170 -32.08 4.93 -9.38
N ILE A 171 -30.98 4.33 -9.84
CA ILE A 171 -30.65 2.92 -9.54
C ILE A 171 -30.47 2.72 -8.03
N CYS A 172 -29.75 3.61 -7.35
CA CYS A 172 -29.57 3.52 -5.91
C CYS A 172 -30.91 3.54 -5.15
N ARG A 173 -31.87 4.36 -5.57
CA ARG A 173 -33.20 4.47 -4.95
C ARG A 173 -34.07 3.24 -5.21
N GLN A 174 -33.92 2.60 -6.36
CA GLN A 174 -34.67 1.39 -6.72
C GLN A 174 -34.09 0.14 -6.07
N SER A 175 -32.87 0.21 -5.53
CA SER A 175 -32.24 -0.90 -4.85
C SER A 175 -32.99 -1.26 -3.56
N GLU A 176 -33.30 -2.53 -3.38
CA GLU A 176 -33.88 -3.05 -2.12
C GLU A 176 -32.95 -2.84 -0.91
N ASN A 177 -31.65 -2.72 -1.15
CA ASN A 177 -30.66 -2.47 -0.11
C ASN A 177 -30.36 -0.96 0.00
N PRO A 178 -30.79 -0.29 1.07
CA PRO A 178 -30.57 1.16 1.25
C PRO A 178 -29.10 1.53 1.42
N LEU A 179 -28.17 0.58 1.58
CA LEU A 179 -26.73 0.83 1.68
C LEU A 179 -26.19 1.56 0.46
N ALA A 180 -26.66 1.22 -0.75
CA ALA A 180 -26.20 1.85 -1.98
C ALA A 180 -26.55 3.34 -2.00
N GLU A 181 -27.81 3.68 -1.67
CA GLU A 181 -28.28 5.05 -1.66
C GLU A 181 -27.55 5.90 -0.63
N VAL A 182 -27.45 5.42 0.63
CA VAL A 182 -26.81 6.20 1.69
C VAL A 182 -25.32 6.41 1.41
N VAL A 183 -24.59 5.42 0.92
CA VAL A 183 -23.16 5.55 0.62
C VAL A 183 -22.94 6.56 -0.52
N VAL A 184 -23.71 6.48 -1.61
CA VAL A 184 -23.56 7.40 -2.74
C VAL A 184 -23.90 8.82 -2.35
N ILE A 185 -25.02 9.05 -1.63
CA ILE A 185 -25.42 10.40 -1.21
C ILE A 185 -24.41 11.00 -0.25
N VAL A 186 -23.93 10.24 0.75
CA VAL A 186 -22.92 10.71 1.69
C VAL A 186 -21.62 11.07 0.97
N PHE A 187 -21.17 10.27 -0.01
CA PHE A 187 -19.99 10.63 -0.81
C PHE A 187 -20.18 11.94 -1.59
N LEU A 188 -21.33 12.10 -2.23
CA LEU A 188 -21.61 13.28 -3.04
C LEU A 188 -21.64 14.59 -2.23
N GLU A 189 -22.19 14.53 -1.04
CA GLU A 189 -22.36 15.74 -0.22
C GLU A 189 -21.12 16.05 0.63
N THR A 190 -20.43 15.04 1.14
CA THR A 190 -19.33 15.23 2.11
C THR A 190 -17.94 15.21 1.49
N GLY A 191 -17.78 14.63 0.32
CA GLY A 191 -16.47 14.40 -0.28
C GLY A 191 -15.53 13.54 0.56
N LEU A 192 -16.05 12.67 1.40
CA LEU A 192 -15.28 11.72 2.20
C LEU A 192 -14.44 10.80 1.31
N ARG A 193 -13.25 10.43 1.79
CA ARG A 193 -12.51 9.33 1.16
C ARG A 193 -13.19 8.01 1.48
N VAL A 194 -13.03 7.03 0.59
CA VAL A 194 -13.62 5.70 0.82
C VAL A 194 -13.19 5.07 2.15
N SER A 195 -11.92 5.27 2.56
CA SER A 195 -11.41 4.80 3.85
C SER A 195 -12.06 5.52 5.04
N GLU A 196 -12.31 6.81 4.91
CA GLU A 196 -12.94 7.63 5.94
C GLU A 196 -14.40 7.24 6.12
N LEU A 197 -15.14 7.08 5.02
CA LEU A 197 -16.52 6.59 5.08
C LEU A 197 -16.63 5.22 5.76
N CYS A 198 -15.74 4.28 5.39
CA CYS A 198 -15.74 2.94 5.99
C CYS A 198 -15.38 2.95 7.49
N ALA A 199 -14.63 3.97 7.95
CA ALA A 199 -14.21 4.11 9.33
C ALA A 199 -15.25 4.79 10.24
N LEU A 200 -16.28 5.45 9.68
CA LEU A 200 -17.28 6.15 10.47
C LEU A 200 -18.04 5.22 11.43
N ASP A 201 -18.16 5.68 12.67
CA ASP A 201 -19.03 5.12 13.68
C ASP A 201 -20.34 5.90 13.80
N LEU A 202 -21.33 5.30 14.45
CA LEU A 202 -22.59 5.98 14.74
C LEU A 202 -22.40 7.25 15.60
N SER A 203 -21.44 7.19 16.54
CA SER A 203 -21.09 8.31 17.42
C SER A 203 -20.39 9.46 16.71
N ASP A 204 -19.84 9.23 15.51
CA ASP A 204 -19.16 10.27 14.72
C ASP A 204 -20.14 11.19 13.99
N VAL A 205 -21.41 10.80 13.91
CA VAL A 205 -22.44 11.52 13.12
C VAL A 205 -23.40 12.24 14.04
N ASP A 206 -23.46 13.54 13.90
CA ASP A 206 -24.45 14.40 14.55
C ASP A 206 -25.54 14.81 13.51
N LEU A 207 -26.70 14.13 13.63
CA LEU A 207 -27.84 14.37 12.76
C LEU A 207 -28.57 15.70 13.06
N ASN A 208 -28.35 16.30 14.24
CA ASN A 208 -28.94 17.59 14.60
C ASN A 208 -28.08 18.73 14.07
N ASP A 209 -26.75 18.58 14.13
CA ASP A 209 -25.80 19.57 13.63
C ASP A 209 -25.42 19.34 12.14
N PHE A 210 -26.04 18.35 11.47
CA PHE A 210 -25.76 17.99 10.07
C PHE A 210 -24.27 17.81 9.79
N SER A 211 -23.56 17.17 10.70
CA SER A 211 -22.11 17.03 10.64
C SER A 211 -21.66 15.62 10.94
N ALA A 212 -20.46 15.28 10.44
CA ALA A 212 -19.76 14.08 10.84
C ALA A 212 -18.29 14.39 11.13
N THR A 213 -17.73 13.77 12.15
CA THR A 213 -16.34 13.91 12.52
C THR A 213 -15.51 12.82 11.85
N VAL A 214 -14.46 13.23 11.16
CA VAL A 214 -13.50 12.31 10.51
C VAL A 214 -12.22 12.33 11.32
N TRP A 215 -11.93 11.21 11.96
CA TRP A 215 -10.72 11.03 12.75
C TRP A 215 -9.56 10.58 11.88
N SER A 216 -8.36 11.08 12.16
CA SER A 216 -7.11 10.64 11.52
C SER A 216 -7.16 10.63 9.98
N GLY A 217 -7.73 11.66 9.37
CA GLY A 217 -7.74 11.86 7.93
C GLY A 217 -6.31 11.90 7.33
N LYS A 218 -6.18 12.18 6.02
CA LYS A 218 -4.87 12.26 5.37
C LYS A 218 -3.93 13.23 6.10
N GLY A 219 -2.80 12.72 6.60
CA GLY A 219 -1.85 13.48 7.41
C GLY A 219 -2.18 13.51 8.89
N ASN A 220 -3.01 12.58 9.38
CA ASN A 220 -3.43 12.46 10.79
C ASN A 220 -4.13 13.72 11.32
N LYS A 221 -4.96 14.35 10.47
CA LYS A 221 -5.73 15.55 10.83
C LYS A 221 -7.20 15.21 10.92
N ASP A 222 -7.79 15.54 12.07
CA ASP A 222 -9.22 15.41 12.27
C ASP A 222 -9.94 16.59 11.59
N ARG A 223 -11.16 16.35 11.09
CA ARG A 223 -11.99 17.37 10.52
C ARG A 223 -13.48 17.05 10.64
N LYS A 224 -14.30 18.07 10.74
CA LYS A 224 -15.74 17.93 10.53
C LYS A 224 -16.07 18.07 9.04
N VAL A 225 -17.02 17.27 8.59
CA VAL A 225 -17.68 17.42 7.29
C VAL A 225 -19.15 17.73 7.53
N LEU A 226 -19.72 18.54 6.67
CA LEU A 226 -21.13 18.93 6.74
C LEU A 226 -21.91 18.16 5.66
N PHE A 227 -23.19 17.94 5.91
CA PHE A 227 -24.11 17.32 4.98
C PHE A 227 -25.49 18.01 5.04
N THR A 228 -26.36 17.69 4.10
CA THR A 228 -27.67 18.30 4.02
C THR A 228 -28.75 17.40 4.63
N ASN A 229 -29.99 17.90 4.65
CA ASN A 229 -31.17 17.14 5.07
C ASN A 229 -31.33 15.85 4.29
N ARG A 230 -30.94 15.83 3.03
CA ARG A 230 -30.96 14.62 2.19
C ARG A 230 -30.05 13.49 2.73
N SER A 231 -28.83 13.81 3.13
CA SER A 231 -27.95 12.84 3.78
C SER A 231 -28.50 12.38 5.12
N LYS A 232 -29.07 13.30 5.91
CA LYS A 232 -29.73 12.93 7.18
C LYS A 232 -30.82 11.89 6.96
N GLU A 233 -31.76 12.14 6.06
CA GLU A 233 -32.88 11.23 5.77
C GLU A 233 -32.41 9.82 5.36
N VAL A 234 -31.42 9.74 4.47
CA VAL A 234 -30.89 8.42 4.05
C VAL A 234 -30.07 7.73 5.13
N ILE A 235 -29.36 8.48 5.99
CA ILE A 235 -28.65 7.92 7.15
C ILE A 235 -29.67 7.40 8.18
N GLU A 236 -30.71 8.14 8.51
CA GLU A 236 -31.77 7.69 9.43
C GLU A 236 -32.44 6.40 8.92
N LYS A 237 -32.82 6.38 7.64
CA LYS A 237 -33.38 5.18 6.99
C LYS A 237 -32.41 3.99 7.05
N TRP A 238 -31.13 4.23 6.80
CA TRP A 238 -30.10 3.20 6.91
C TRP A 238 -29.92 2.67 8.34
N VAL A 239 -29.86 3.55 9.32
CA VAL A 239 -29.73 3.19 10.75
C VAL A 239 -30.91 2.33 11.21
N LEU A 240 -32.13 2.67 10.79
CA LEU A 240 -33.34 1.85 11.07
C LEU A 240 -33.23 0.47 10.42
N HIS A 241 -32.81 0.41 9.15
CA HIS A 241 -32.58 -0.85 8.45
C HIS A 241 -31.47 -1.70 9.10
N LYS A 242 -30.39 -1.05 9.57
CA LYS A 242 -29.32 -1.73 10.29
C LYS A 242 -29.79 -2.34 11.60
N LYS A 243 -30.62 -1.63 12.39
CA LYS A 243 -31.15 -2.11 13.67
C LYS A 243 -31.98 -3.39 13.55
N SER A 244 -32.59 -3.62 12.41
CA SER A 244 -33.34 -4.86 12.14
C SER A 244 -32.46 -6.07 11.85
N ARG A 245 -31.14 -5.88 11.74
CA ARG A 245 -30.16 -6.93 11.46
C ARG A 245 -29.34 -7.27 12.70
N GLN A 246 -29.03 -8.54 12.89
CA GLN A 246 -28.01 -8.94 13.85
C GLN A 246 -26.64 -8.51 13.32
N THR A 247 -25.88 -7.76 14.10
CA THR A 247 -24.56 -7.29 13.74
C THR A 247 -23.59 -7.43 14.90
N GLU A 248 -22.38 -7.93 14.61
CA GLU A 248 -21.30 -8.01 15.58
C GLU A 248 -20.66 -6.63 15.84
N GLU A 249 -20.71 -5.76 14.84
CA GLU A 249 -20.11 -4.42 14.89
C GLU A 249 -21.20 -3.33 15.03
N GLN A 250 -21.73 -3.20 16.24
CA GLN A 250 -22.83 -2.28 16.54
C GLN A 250 -22.44 -0.82 16.36
N GLU A 251 -21.18 -0.46 16.62
CA GLU A 251 -20.68 0.92 16.54
C GLU A 251 -20.53 1.41 15.11
N ALA A 252 -20.11 0.54 14.17
CA ALA A 252 -19.89 0.94 12.79
C ALA A 252 -21.13 1.54 12.15
N LEU A 253 -21.03 2.74 11.55
CA LEU A 253 -22.14 3.34 10.80
C LEU A 253 -22.56 2.46 9.63
N PHE A 254 -21.62 2.00 8.82
CA PHE A 254 -21.88 1.20 7.64
C PHE A 254 -21.42 -0.25 7.80
N ILE A 255 -22.33 -1.18 7.54
CA ILE A 255 -22.07 -2.62 7.60
C ILE A 255 -22.40 -3.29 6.26
N ASN A 256 -21.72 -4.40 5.96
CA ASN A 256 -22.01 -5.24 4.81
C ASN A 256 -23.20 -6.18 5.08
N SER A 257 -23.57 -6.99 4.09
CA SER A 257 -24.68 -7.96 4.19
C SER A 257 -24.49 -9.03 5.27
N ARG A 258 -23.26 -9.23 5.76
CA ARG A 258 -22.92 -10.19 6.81
C ARG A 258 -22.87 -9.56 8.22
N GLY A 259 -23.18 -8.27 8.37
CA GLY A 259 -23.14 -7.57 9.65
C GLY A 259 -21.76 -7.02 10.06
N HIS A 260 -20.72 -7.19 9.25
CA HIS A 260 -19.39 -6.64 9.53
C HIS A 260 -19.22 -5.24 8.93
N ARG A 261 -18.33 -4.44 9.49
CA ARG A 261 -17.97 -3.10 9.00
C ARG A 261 -17.70 -3.12 7.50
N LEU A 262 -18.23 -2.13 6.81
CA LEU A 262 -18.03 -1.98 5.38
C LEU A 262 -16.56 -1.74 5.06
N THR A 263 -16.00 -2.50 4.10
CA THR A 263 -14.61 -2.35 3.67
C THR A 263 -14.51 -1.53 2.38
N GLN A 264 -13.36 -0.90 2.15
CA GLN A 264 -13.11 -0.16 0.89
C GLN A 264 -13.38 -1.04 -0.36
N ARG A 265 -13.03 -2.33 -0.29
CA ARG A 265 -13.28 -3.27 -1.39
C ARG A 265 -14.76 -3.56 -1.60
N ASN A 266 -15.55 -3.61 -0.51
CA ASN A 266 -17.00 -3.75 -0.64
C ASN A 266 -17.61 -2.52 -1.33
N VAL A 267 -17.19 -1.31 -0.92
CA VAL A 267 -17.61 -0.07 -1.56
C VAL A 267 -17.24 -0.05 -3.03
N GLN A 268 -15.99 -0.39 -3.36
CA GLN A 268 -15.53 -0.42 -4.75
C GLN A 268 -16.38 -1.38 -5.60
N LYS A 269 -16.60 -2.62 -5.14
CA LYS A 269 -17.44 -3.60 -5.85
C LYS A 269 -18.89 -3.11 -6.01
N MET A 270 -19.43 -2.45 -4.99
CA MET A 270 -20.77 -1.88 -5.05
C MET A 270 -20.84 -0.76 -6.08
N MET A 271 -19.86 0.17 -6.09
CA MET A 271 -19.80 1.26 -7.06
C MET A 271 -19.59 0.75 -8.49
N ASP A 272 -18.75 -0.27 -8.68
CA ASP A 272 -18.54 -0.90 -9.99
C ASP A 272 -19.87 -1.47 -10.54
N ARG A 273 -20.64 -2.20 -9.70
CA ARG A 273 -21.93 -2.73 -10.07
C ARG A 273 -22.95 -1.63 -10.40
N LEU A 274 -23.06 -0.62 -9.55
CA LEU A 274 -23.97 0.51 -9.78
C LEU A 274 -23.63 1.27 -11.05
N ALA A 275 -22.35 1.43 -11.37
CA ALA A 275 -21.89 2.06 -12.59
C ALA A 275 -22.26 1.23 -13.83
N ASP A 276 -22.12 -0.09 -13.76
CA ASP A 276 -22.53 -1.01 -14.85
C ASP A 276 -24.05 -0.96 -15.06
N GLU A 277 -24.85 -1.00 -13.98
CA GLU A 277 -26.32 -0.91 -14.05
C GLU A 277 -26.79 0.47 -14.56
N ALA A 278 -26.02 1.54 -14.28
CA ALA A 278 -26.30 2.90 -14.76
C ALA A 278 -25.74 3.18 -16.16
N GLU A 279 -25.16 2.18 -16.82
CA GLU A 279 -24.50 2.29 -18.13
C GLU A 279 -23.39 3.38 -18.16
N ILE A 280 -22.77 3.65 -17.01
CA ILE A 280 -21.68 4.63 -16.88
C ILE A 280 -20.38 3.99 -17.38
N PRO A 281 -19.76 4.52 -18.45
CA PRO A 281 -18.53 3.94 -18.98
C PRO A 281 -17.41 3.99 -17.94
N ARG A 282 -16.75 2.86 -17.68
CA ARG A 282 -15.59 2.82 -16.77
C ARG A 282 -14.44 3.65 -17.36
N SER A 283 -13.81 4.49 -16.55
CA SER A 283 -12.58 5.17 -16.95
C SER A 283 -11.48 4.10 -17.07
N ARG A 284 -10.80 4.08 -18.21
CA ARG A 284 -9.60 3.26 -18.44
C ARG A 284 -8.37 3.82 -17.72
#